data_047495f929e524850c02432b1ed557a1
#
_entry.id   047495f929e524850c02432b1ed557a1
#
_cell.length_a   1.000
_cell.length_b   1.000
_cell.length_c   1.000
_cell.angle_alpha   90.00
_cell.angle_beta   90.00
_cell.angle_gamma   90.00
#
_symmetry.space_group_name_H-M   'P 1'
#
loop_
_entity.id
_entity.type
_entity.pdbx_description
1 polymer ?
#
loop_
_entity_poly.entity_id
_entity_poly.type
_entity_poly.pdbx_seq_one_letter_code
_entity_poly.pdbx_strand_id
1 'polypeptide(L)'
;MALYEVTTKQEFEEKALNSDKPVLVDFWAPWCPPCRAMAPILHKIAEETEFDVVKVDTEASAENAQLAQEYRVQGIPNMKIFVDGKEVAEFIGMKPKQTLIDALEKA
;
A
#
# COMPACT_ATOMS: atom_id res chain seq x y z
N MET A 1 -9.01 -8.87 1.26
CA MET A 1 -9.12 -10.03 0.37
C MET A 1 -7.77 -10.67 0.12
N ALA A 2 -6.82 -9.96 -0.46
CA ALA A 2 -5.49 -10.50 -0.72
C ALA A 2 -4.42 -9.45 -0.43
N LEU A 3 -3.21 -9.93 -0.12
CA LEU A 3 -2.04 -9.09 0.04
C LEU A 3 -1.03 -9.51 -1.04
N TYR A 4 -0.59 -8.54 -1.82
CA TYR A 4 0.37 -8.75 -2.91
C TYR A 4 1.65 -7.99 -2.62
N GLU A 5 2.80 -8.60 -2.91
CA GLU A 5 4.08 -7.90 -2.89
C GLU A 5 4.55 -7.81 -4.35
N VAL A 6 4.64 -6.59 -4.86
CA VAL A 6 4.98 -6.37 -6.26
C VAL A 6 6.42 -5.90 -6.41
N THR A 7 7.05 -6.22 -7.55
CA THR A 7 8.43 -5.82 -7.85
C THR A 7 8.57 -5.14 -9.20
N THR A 8 7.50 -5.05 -9.98
CA THR A 8 7.51 -4.40 -11.31
C THR A 8 6.36 -3.41 -11.42
N LYS A 9 6.50 -2.45 -12.32
CA LYS A 9 5.44 -1.50 -12.61
C LYS A 9 4.20 -2.20 -13.16
N GLN A 10 4.40 -3.24 -13.97
CA GLN A 10 3.30 -3.99 -14.55
C GLN A 10 2.47 -4.66 -13.46
N GLU A 11 3.12 -5.30 -12.48
CA GLU A 11 2.42 -5.90 -11.35
C GLU A 11 1.68 -4.85 -10.54
N PHE A 12 2.32 -3.70 -10.31
CA PHE A 12 1.68 -2.60 -9.60
C PHE A 12 0.43 -2.12 -10.32
N GLU A 13 0.51 -1.93 -11.64
CA GLU A 13 -0.65 -1.53 -12.43
C GLU A 13 -1.78 -2.54 -12.32
N GLU A 14 -1.46 -3.83 -12.45
CA GLU A 14 -2.45 -4.89 -12.40
C GLU A 14 -3.16 -4.96 -11.04
N LYS A 15 -2.41 -4.84 -9.95
CA LYS A 15 -2.95 -5.07 -8.60
C LYS A 15 -3.47 -3.80 -7.95
N ALA A 16 -2.88 -2.65 -8.23
CA ALA A 16 -3.24 -1.40 -7.56
C ALA A 16 -4.07 -0.46 -8.43
N LEU A 17 -3.74 -0.34 -9.72
CA LEU A 17 -4.37 0.66 -10.57
C LEU A 17 -5.59 0.14 -11.31
N ASN A 18 -5.65 -1.15 -11.61
CA ASN A 18 -6.72 -1.75 -12.41
C ASN A 18 -7.79 -2.43 -11.55
N SER A 19 -7.81 -2.17 -10.26
CA SER A 19 -8.80 -2.76 -9.38
C SER A 19 -10.12 -1.98 -9.47
N ASP A 20 -11.24 -2.70 -9.37
CA ASP A 20 -12.58 -2.10 -9.32
C ASP A 20 -12.99 -1.72 -7.90
N LYS A 21 -12.13 -1.99 -6.92
CA LYS A 21 -12.35 -1.63 -5.51
C LYS A 21 -11.21 -0.75 -5.02
N PRO A 22 -11.42 0.01 -3.93
CA PRO A 22 -10.31 0.70 -3.29
C PRO A 22 -9.19 -0.27 -2.91
N VAL A 23 -7.95 0.16 -3.07
CA VAL A 23 -6.76 -0.65 -2.78
C VAL A 23 -5.87 0.13 -1.83
N LEU A 24 -5.36 -0.54 -0.81
CA LEU A 24 -4.37 0.04 0.10
C LEU A 24 -2.98 -0.32 -0.41
N VAL A 25 -2.18 0.70 -0.72
CA VAL A 25 -0.81 0.53 -1.20
C VAL A 25 0.16 0.98 -0.11
N ASP A 26 1.08 0.11 0.27
CA ASP A 26 2.08 0.37 1.31
C ASP A 26 3.48 0.44 0.73
N PHE A 27 4.05 1.63 0.70
CA PHE A 27 5.46 1.82 0.36
C PHE A 27 6.28 1.67 1.65
N TRP A 28 7.22 0.72 1.65
CA TRP A 28 7.95 0.35 2.86
C TRP A 28 9.38 -0.09 2.53
N ALA A 29 10.17 -0.33 3.57
CA ALA A 29 11.51 -0.92 3.42
C ALA A 29 11.77 -1.88 4.58
N PRO A 30 12.55 -2.96 4.34
CA PRO A 30 12.79 -3.99 5.37
C PRO A 30 13.52 -3.49 6.62
N TRP A 31 14.33 -2.45 6.50
CA TRP A 31 15.11 -1.89 7.61
C TRP A 31 14.31 -0.93 8.49
N CYS A 32 13.10 -0.62 8.13
CA CYS A 32 12.27 0.39 8.77
C CYS A 32 11.44 -0.25 9.89
N PRO A 33 11.72 0.04 11.18
CA PRO A 33 10.97 -0.59 12.27
C PRO A 33 9.46 -0.30 12.25
N PRO A 34 9.00 0.95 12.00
CA PRO A 34 7.56 1.19 11.89
C PRO A 34 6.92 0.42 10.74
N CYS A 35 7.65 0.23 9.64
CA CYS A 35 7.15 -0.55 8.51
C CYS A 35 6.92 -2.00 8.92
N ARG A 36 7.87 -2.58 9.66
CA ARG A 36 7.73 -3.96 10.14
C ARG A 36 6.59 -4.10 11.12
N ALA A 37 6.38 -3.08 11.97
CA ALA A 37 5.28 -3.09 12.92
C ALA A 37 3.92 -3.02 12.23
N MET A 38 3.84 -2.39 11.05
CA MET A 38 2.60 -2.33 10.27
C MET A 38 2.28 -3.64 9.55
N ALA A 39 3.26 -4.51 9.32
CA ALA A 39 3.05 -5.73 8.54
C ALA A 39 1.89 -6.60 9.06
N PRO A 40 1.80 -6.94 10.36
CA PRO A 40 0.66 -7.74 10.83
C PRO A 40 -0.68 -7.01 10.69
N ILE A 41 -0.69 -5.69 10.82
CA ILE A 41 -1.90 -4.90 10.63
C ILE A 41 -2.40 -5.01 9.19
N LEU A 42 -1.48 -4.88 8.22
CA LEU A 42 -1.83 -4.99 6.82
C LEU A 42 -2.32 -6.38 6.45
N HIS A 43 -1.71 -7.43 7.02
CA HIS A 43 -2.19 -8.80 6.84
C HIS A 43 -3.63 -8.95 7.33
N LYS A 44 -3.93 -8.38 8.50
CA LYS A 44 -5.28 -8.46 9.06
C LYS A 44 -6.30 -7.72 8.19
N ILE A 45 -5.94 -6.57 7.65
CA ILE A 45 -6.81 -5.85 6.73
C ILE A 45 -7.14 -6.73 5.52
N ALA A 46 -6.13 -7.36 4.92
CA ALA A 46 -6.35 -8.24 3.78
C ALA A 46 -7.21 -9.46 4.13
N GLU A 47 -7.06 -9.99 5.35
CA GLU A 47 -7.84 -11.16 5.79
C GLU A 47 -9.27 -10.81 6.19
N GLU A 48 -9.46 -9.66 6.84
CA GLU A 48 -10.75 -9.30 7.47
C GLU A 48 -11.66 -8.48 6.56
N THR A 49 -11.14 -7.95 5.46
CA THR A 49 -11.92 -7.08 4.57
C THR A 49 -11.92 -7.62 3.14
N GLU A 50 -12.74 -7.01 2.30
CA GLU A 50 -12.77 -7.33 0.86
C GLU A 50 -11.77 -6.50 0.06
N PHE A 51 -10.97 -5.67 0.72
CA PHE A 51 -10.00 -4.81 0.05
C PHE A 51 -8.66 -5.51 -0.11
N ASP A 52 -7.99 -5.27 -1.24
CA ASP A 52 -6.65 -5.78 -1.47
C ASP A 52 -5.62 -4.83 -0.89
N VAL A 53 -4.50 -5.39 -0.44
CA VAL A 53 -3.34 -4.65 0.03
C VAL A 53 -2.19 -4.96 -0.93
N VAL A 54 -1.55 -3.90 -1.44
CA VAL A 54 -0.40 -4.03 -2.33
C VAL A 54 0.81 -3.42 -1.64
N LYS A 55 1.84 -4.22 -1.41
CA LYS A 55 3.08 -3.77 -0.76
C LYS A 55 4.15 -3.51 -1.81
N VAL A 56 4.80 -2.36 -1.70
CA VAL A 56 5.88 -1.94 -2.57
C VAL A 56 7.12 -1.69 -1.71
N ASP A 57 8.00 -2.70 -1.65
CA ASP A 57 9.30 -2.57 -1.00
C ASP A 57 10.17 -1.68 -1.90
N THR A 58 10.46 -0.46 -1.45
CA THR A 58 11.15 0.54 -2.26
C THR A 58 12.57 0.14 -2.64
N GLU A 59 13.11 -0.90 -2.00
CA GLU A 59 14.48 -1.37 -2.26
C GLU A 59 14.53 -2.72 -2.96
N ALA A 60 13.38 -3.34 -3.22
CA ALA A 60 13.35 -4.66 -3.83
C ALA A 60 13.71 -4.65 -5.32
N SER A 61 13.49 -3.54 -6.01
CA SER A 61 13.78 -3.41 -7.43
C SER A 61 13.93 -1.95 -7.82
N ALA A 62 14.56 -1.71 -8.97
CA ALA A 62 14.68 -0.36 -9.52
C ALA A 62 13.30 0.21 -9.87
N GLU A 63 12.39 -0.63 -10.35
CA GLU A 63 11.04 -0.19 -10.69
C GLU A 63 10.26 0.24 -9.46
N ASN A 64 10.40 -0.49 -8.35
CA ASN A 64 9.78 -0.08 -7.08
C ASN A 64 10.33 1.26 -6.60
N ALA A 65 11.63 1.47 -6.71
CA ALA A 65 12.25 2.75 -6.34
C ALA A 65 11.70 3.89 -7.22
N GLN A 66 11.50 3.64 -8.51
CA GLN A 66 10.91 4.62 -9.41
C GLN A 66 9.45 4.92 -9.06
N LEU A 67 8.68 3.89 -8.70
CA LEU A 67 7.30 4.08 -8.26
C LEU A 67 7.23 4.99 -7.03
N ALA A 68 8.13 4.79 -6.07
CA ALA A 68 8.18 5.63 -4.89
C ALA A 68 8.44 7.09 -5.27
N GLN A 69 9.30 7.34 -6.25
CA GLN A 69 9.56 8.69 -6.74
C GLN A 69 8.36 9.28 -7.47
N GLU A 70 7.72 8.48 -8.33
CA GLU A 70 6.54 8.93 -9.08
C GLU A 70 5.41 9.36 -8.17
N TYR A 71 5.20 8.63 -7.07
CA TYR A 71 4.13 8.92 -6.12
C TYR A 71 4.61 9.79 -4.95
N ARG A 72 5.80 10.37 -5.05
CA ARG A 72 6.35 11.36 -4.12
C ARG A 72 6.39 10.85 -2.68
N VAL A 73 6.84 9.62 -2.52
CA VAL A 73 7.01 9.01 -1.20
C VAL A 73 8.24 9.63 -0.53
N GLN A 74 8.05 10.31 0.59
CA GLN A 74 9.13 10.95 1.34
C GLN A 74 9.37 10.31 2.70
N GLY A 75 8.32 9.82 3.34
CA GLY A 75 8.42 9.11 4.62
C GLY A 75 7.81 7.75 4.51
N ILE A 76 8.33 6.77 5.23
CA ILE A 76 7.82 5.40 5.25
C ILE A 76 7.53 4.95 6.68
N PRO A 77 6.54 4.06 6.90
CA PRO A 77 5.64 3.52 5.90
C PRO A 77 4.77 4.62 5.31
N ASN A 78 4.54 4.56 4.01
CA ASN A 78 3.65 5.49 3.33
C ASN A 78 2.52 4.66 2.74
N MET A 79 1.33 4.80 3.29
CA MET A 79 0.17 4.02 2.88
C MET A 79 -0.80 4.91 2.14
N LYS A 80 -1.13 4.54 0.91
CA LYS A 80 -1.99 5.31 0.04
C LYS A 80 -3.22 4.49 -0.31
N ILE A 81 -4.34 5.16 -0.53
CA ILE A 81 -5.53 4.49 -1.04
C ILE A 81 -5.73 4.92 -2.48
N PHE A 82 -5.89 3.95 -3.37
CA PHE A 82 -6.14 4.16 -4.78
C PHE A 82 -7.57 3.74 -5.11
N VAL A 83 -8.26 4.58 -5.87
CA VAL A 83 -9.60 4.28 -6.39
C VAL A 83 -9.59 4.60 -7.89
N ASP A 84 -9.94 3.61 -8.70
CA ASP A 84 -9.96 3.76 -10.16
C ASP A 84 -8.64 4.30 -10.71
N GLY A 85 -7.53 3.80 -10.16
CA GLY A 85 -6.19 4.18 -10.60
C GLY A 85 -5.68 5.51 -10.08
N LYS A 86 -6.41 6.16 -9.17
CA LYS A 86 -6.01 7.48 -8.64
C LYS A 86 -5.81 7.42 -7.14
N GLU A 87 -4.76 8.09 -6.67
CA GLU A 87 -4.49 8.25 -5.25
C GLU A 87 -5.52 9.20 -4.65
N VAL A 88 -6.27 8.73 -3.64
CA VAL A 88 -7.32 9.52 -2.99
C VAL A 88 -7.01 9.79 -1.51
N ALA A 89 -6.04 9.10 -0.91
CA ALA A 89 -5.67 9.31 0.49
C ALA A 89 -4.22 8.91 0.71
N GLU A 90 -3.60 9.51 1.73
CA GLU A 90 -2.21 9.19 2.09
C GLU A 90 -2.08 9.20 3.61
N PHE A 91 -1.39 8.20 4.15
CA PHE A 91 -1.09 8.08 5.57
C PHE A 91 0.41 7.81 5.73
N ILE A 92 1.09 8.67 6.46
CA ILE A 92 2.54 8.52 6.69
C ILE A 92 2.75 8.10 8.15
N GLY A 93 3.55 7.05 8.34
CA GLY A 93 3.82 6.50 9.66
C GLY A 93 2.80 5.45 10.07
N MET A 94 2.92 4.97 11.31
CA MET A 94 2.01 3.94 11.83
C MET A 94 0.61 4.49 12.02
N LYS A 95 -0.39 3.69 11.66
CA LYS A 95 -1.80 4.03 11.87
C LYS A 95 -2.55 2.83 12.42
N PRO A 96 -3.58 3.05 13.24
CA PRO A 96 -4.42 1.95 13.70
C PRO A 96 -5.13 1.27 12.53
N LYS A 97 -5.34 -0.03 12.66
CA LYS A 97 -6.04 -0.82 11.63
C LYS A 97 -7.38 -0.19 11.26
N GLN A 98 -8.15 0.22 12.26
CA GLN A 98 -9.49 0.75 12.01
C GLN A 98 -9.47 2.06 11.22
N THR A 99 -8.45 2.90 11.43
CA THR A 99 -8.29 4.13 10.66
C THR A 99 -8.18 3.82 9.17
N LEU A 100 -7.39 2.82 8.82
CA LEU A 100 -7.18 2.43 7.43
C LEU A 100 -8.44 1.77 6.84
N ILE A 101 -9.10 0.91 7.61
CA ILE A 101 -10.34 0.27 7.17
C ILE A 101 -11.43 1.32 6.91
N ASP A 102 -11.60 2.27 7.83
CA ASP A 102 -12.60 3.33 7.67
C ASP A 102 -12.33 4.15 6.41
N ALA A 103 -11.06 4.46 6.15
CA ALA A 103 -10.69 5.21 4.96
C ALA A 103 -10.98 4.43 3.68
N LEU A 104 -10.70 3.12 3.67
CA LEU A 104 -11.02 2.26 2.53
C LEU A 104 -12.53 2.19 2.27
N GLU A 105 -13.31 2.10 3.34
CA GLU A 105 -14.76 2.01 3.22
C GLU A 105 -15.39 3.32 2.72
N LYS A 106 -14.76 4.44 3.00
CA LYS A 106 -15.26 5.76 2.57
C LYS A 106 -14.77 6.13 1.17
N ALA A 107 -13.77 5.44 0.68
CA ALA A 107 -13.16 5.78 -0.60
C ALA A 107 -14.09 5.50 -1.80
#